data_b00968373f859fa96bdcc895847ff763
#
_entry.id   b00968373f859fa96bdcc895847ff763
#
_cell.length_a   1.000
_cell.length_b   1.000
_cell.length_c   1.000
_cell.angle_alpha   90.00
_cell.angle_beta   90.00
_cell.angle_gamma   90.00
#
_symmetry.space_group_name_H-M   'P 1'
#
loop_
_entity.id
_entity.type
_entity.pdbx_description
1 polymer ?
#
loop_
_entity_poly.entity_id
_entity_poly.type
_entity_poly.pdbx_seq_one_letter_code
_entity_poly.pdbx_strand_id
1 'polypeptide(L)'
;MIRPLTFAFTLLLLLGSIDQVFGQSENGFVSLFNGKDLTGWASVNTAPDTWTVKDGLLVCSGKPIGVMRSEKQYENFILHIEWRHMKAGGNSGVFVWSEGFVPEGRRLPKGMEVQMLELDWINIHKRNGKPNHIGYISGELFGANGLEATPDNPRGKRSMSKELRCKGKGEWNVYDVVCVDGTVKLSINGKFVNSIRNSSMRKGYLCLESEGSEIHFRNIRILELPPGITTAEQTAKVIK
;
A
#
# COMPACT_ATOMS: atom_id res chain seq x y z
N MET A 1 -72.83 -21.61 -27.04
CA MET A 1 -72.28 -21.36 -25.72
C MET A 1 -70.77 -21.59 -25.78
N ILE A 2 -70.03 -20.51 -25.88
CA ILE A 2 -68.57 -20.51 -25.97
C ILE A 2 -68.00 -20.10 -24.60
N ARG A 3 -67.28 -21.00 -23.94
CA ARG A 3 -66.60 -20.71 -22.67
C ARG A 3 -65.26 -20.01 -22.92
N PRO A 4 -64.89 -18.91 -22.22
CA PRO A 4 -63.60 -18.31 -22.36
C PRO A 4 -62.55 -19.07 -21.55
N LEU A 5 -61.41 -19.33 -22.17
CA LEU A 5 -60.18 -19.91 -21.56
C LEU A 5 -59.40 -18.76 -20.91
N THR A 6 -59.25 -18.82 -19.60
CA THR A 6 -58.44 -17.85 -18.84
C THR A 6 -57.02 -18.38 -18.78
N PHE A 7 -56.09 -17.68 -19.44
CA PHE A 7 -54.64 -17.92 -19.30
C PHE A 7 -54.12 -17.16 -18.10
N ALA A 8 -53.68 -17.88 -17.08
CA ALA A 8 -52.94 -17.31 -15.96
C ALA A 8 -51.46 -17.20 -16.34
N PHE A 9 -50.96 -15.99 -16.45
CA PHE A 9 -49.52 -15.68 -16.61
C PHE A 9 -48.86 -15.72 -15.26
N THR A 10 -48.08 -16.75 -14.96
CA THR A 10 -47.25 -16.81 -13.76
C THR A 10 -45.93 -16.07 -14.03
N LEU A 11 -45.78 -14.89 -13.46
CA LEU A 11 -44.54 -14.09 -13.52
C LEU A 11 -43.52 -14.68 -12.54
N LEU A 12 -42.54 -15.41 -13.06
CA LEU A 12 -41.42 -15.95 -12.29
C LEU A 12 -40.40 -14.83 -12.05
N LEU A 13 -40.42 -14.23 -10.85
CA LEU A 13 -39.38 -13.30 -10.39
C LEU A 13 -38.09 -14.09 -10.12
N LEU A 14 -37.16 -14.07 -11.06
CA LEU A 14 -35.78 -14.46 -10.85
C LEU A 14 -35.08 -13.39 -9.98
N LEU A 15 -34.99 -13.65 -8.67
CA LEU A 15 -34.08 -12.94 -7.78
C LEU A 15 -32.65 -13.36 -8.14
N GLY A 16 -32.04 -12.65 -9.09
CA GLY A 16 -30.62 -12.75 -9.33
C GLY A 16 -29.87 -12.16 -8.12
N SER A 17 -29.11 -12.99 -7.41
CA SER A 17 -28.08 -12.54 -6.47
C SER A 17 -27.12 -11.63 -7.23
N ILE A 18 -27.09 -10.34 -6.86
CA ILE A 18 -26.07 -9.42 -7.33
C ILE A 18 -24.80 -9.76 -6.55
N ASP A 19 -24.02 -10.71 -7.05
CA ASP A 19 -22.64 -10.86 -6.65
C ASP A 19 -21.95 -9.53 -6.93
N GLN A 20 -21.45 -8.88 -5.88
CA GLN A 20 -20.64 -7.68 -5.99
C GLN A 20 -19.37 -8.03 -6.75
N VAL A 21 -19.40 -7.89 -8.06
CA VAL A 21 -18.22 -7.95 -8.91
C VAL A 21 -17.37 -6.75 -8.55
N PHE A 22 -16.33 -6.94 -7.74
CA PHE A 22 -15.22 -6.01 -7.66
C PHE A 22 -14.74 -5.78 -9.10
N GLY A 23 -14.92 -4.58 -9.61
CA GLY A 23 -14.70 -4.28 -11.01
C GLY A 23 -13.30 -4.71 -11.46
N GLN A 24 -13.22 -5.67 -12.36
CA GLN A 24 -12.00 -5.90 -13.13
C GLN A 24 -11.71 -4.61 -13.88
N SER A 25 -10.63 -3.91 -13.47
CA SER A 25 -10.13 -2.78 -14.23
C SER A 25 -9.51 -3.30 -15.53
N GLU A 26 -9.50 -2.46 -16.55
CA GLU A 26 -8.73 -2.70 -17.76
C GLU A 26 -7.30 -3.16 -17.40
N ASN A 27 -6.84 -4.26 -18.00
CA ASN A 27 -5.52 -4.88 -17.80
C ASN A 27 -5.30 -5.76 -16.55
N GLY A 28 -6.34 -6.32 -15.92
CA GLY A 28 -6.21 -7.33 -14.86
C GLY A 28 -5.88 -6.79 -13.45
N PHE A 29 -5.77 -5.47 -13.26
CA PHE A 29 -5.66 -4.89 -11.93
C PHE A 29 -6.97 -4.99 -11.16
N VAL A 30 -6.89 -5.33 -9.88
CA VAL A 30 -8.02 -5.34 -8.93
C VAL A 30 -7.87 -4.16 -7.98
N SER A 31 -8.97 -3.45 -7.71
CA SER A 31 -8.98 -2.36 -6.73
C SER A 31 -8.89 -2.92 -5.32
N LEU A 32 -7.97 -2.39 -4.52
CA LEU A 32 -7.84 -2.68 -3.09
C LEU A 32 -8.61 -1.69 -2.21
N PHE A 33 -9.09 -0.59 -2.79
CA PHE A 33 -9.89 0.41 -2.10
C PHE A 33 -11.10 0.76 -2.95
N ASN A 34 -12.29 0.60 -2.36
CA ASN A 34 -13.56 0.76 -3.06
C ASN A 34 -14.08 2.21 -3.09
N GLY A 35 -13.38 3.15 -2.44
CA GLY A 35 -13.79 4.56 -2.34
C GLY A 35 -14.96 4.84 -1.40
N LYS A 36 -15.48 3.85 -0.68
CA LYS A 36 -16.69 3.96 0.17
C LYS A 36 -16.42 3.65 1.64
N ASP A 37 -15.63 2.62 1.92
CA ASP A 37 -15.33 2.12 3.26
C ASP A 37 -13.97 1.42 3.30
N LEU A 38 -13.62 0.86 4.46
CA LEU A 38 -12.36 0.18 4.71
C LEU A 38 -12.43 -1.34 4.51
N THR A 39 -13.43 -1.85 3.80
CA THR A 39 -13.55 -3.29 3.50
C THR A 39 -12.27 -3.81 2.83
N GLY A 40 -11.76 -4.95 3.31
CA GLY A 40 -10.49 -5.55 2.86
C GLY A 40 -9.24 -5.03 3.60
N TRP A 41 -9.45 -4.14 4.58
CA TRP A 41 -8.39 -3.56 5.40
C TRP A 41 -8.65 -3.69 6.90
N ALA A 42 -7.59 -3.88 7.68
CA ALA A 42 -7.64 -3.96 9.14
C ALA A 42 -6.68 -2.96 9.78
N SER A 43 -7.19 -2.18 10.76
CA SER A 43 -6.39 -1.25 11.55
C SER A 43 -5.51 -1.99 12.56
N VAL A 44 -4.24 -1.58 12.68
CA VAL A 44 -3.27 -2.15 13.60
C VAL A 44 -2.57 -1.03 14.35
N ASN A 45 -2.70 -0.98 15.68
CA ASN A 45 -2.18 0.06 16.55
C ASN A 45 -2.63 1.47 16.21
N THR A 46 -3.81 1.63 15.59
CA THR A 46 -4.39 2.93 15.25
C THR A 46 -5.74 3.10 15.94
N ALA A 47 -6.17 4.35 16.11
CA ALA A 47 -7.49 4.67 16.64
C ALA A 47 -8.58 4.50 15.55
N PRO A 48 -9.87 4.36 15.92
CA PRO A 48 -10.96 4.19 14.95
C PRO A 48 -11.08 5.33 13.93
N ASP A 49 -10.65 6.54 14.28
CA ASP A 49 -10.68 7.75 13.46
C ASP A 49 -9.36 8.06 12.73
N THR A 50 -8.35 7.21 12.90
CA THR A 50 -7.06 7.37 12.19
C THR A 50 -7.24 7.25 10.69
N TRP A 51 -8.08 6.31 10.26
CA TRP A 51 -8.37 6.03 8.86
C TRP A 51 -9.84 6.29 8.57
N THR A 52 -10.11 7.18 7.64
CA THR A 52 -11.46 7.56 7.23
C THR A 52 -11.58 7.58 5.71
N VAL A 53 -12.82 7.50 5.23
CA VAL A 53 -13.11 7.69 3.80
C VAL A 53 -13.85 9.02 3.64
N LYS A 54 -13.31 9.89 2.80
CA LYS A 54 -13.90 11.19 2.49
C LYS A 54 -13.77 11.51 1.01
N ASP A 55 -14.87 11.83 0.37
CA ASP A 55 -14.94 12.20 -1.06
C ASP A 55 -14.27 11.17 -1.99
N GLY A 56 -14.45 9.86 -1.67
CA GLY A 56 -13.83 8.77 -2.41
C GLY A 56 -12.33 8.58 -2.16
N LEU A 57 -11.74 9.33 -1.22
CA LEU A 57 -10.34 9.22 -0.81
C LEU A 57 -10.22 8.45 0.50
N LEU A 58 -9.18 7.65 0.62
CA LEU A 58 -8.72 7.10 1.89
C LEU A 58 -7.85 8.17 2.57
N VAL A 59 -8.29 8.65 3.72
CA VAL A 59 -7.63 9.71 4.49
C VAL A 59 -7.05 9.12 5.77
N CYS A 60 -5.75 9.30 5.98
CA CYS A 60 -5.06 8.97 7.22
C CYS A 60 -4.70 10.26 7.97
N SER A 61 -5.10 10.36 9.23
CA SER A 61 -4.76 11.51 10.10
C SER A 61 -3.27 11.54 10.51
N GLY A 62 -2.60 10.40 10.39
CA GLY A 62 -1.21 10.21 10.84
C GLY A 62 -1.06 9.91 12.33
N LYS A 63 -2.16 9.80 13.11
CA LYS A 63 -2.11 9.57 14.56
C LYS A 63 -3.24 8.66 15.04
N PRO A 64 -2.95 7.76 16.00
CA PRO A 64 -1.63 7.37 16.51
C PRO A 64 -0.76 6.69 15.44
N ILE A 65 0.53 6.45 15.75
CA ILE A 65 1.43 5.70 14.87
C ILE A 65 1.00 4.23 14.85
N GLY A 66 0.89 3.70 13.65
CA GLY A 66 0.49 2.33 13.37
C GLY A 66 0.30 2.12 11.88
N VAL A 67 -0.43 1.10 11.51
CA VAL A 67 -0.68 0.79 10.10
C VAL A 67 -2.12 0.36 9.85
N MET A 68 -2.53 0.45 8.60
CA MET A 68 -3.69 -0.25 8.08
C MET A 68 -3.19 -1.34 7.13
N ARG A 69 -3.43 -2.60 7.48
CA ARG A 69 -2.99 -3.75 6.68
C ARG A 69 -4.10 -4.30 5.80
N SER A 70 -3.73 -4.85 4.65
CA SER A 70 -4.64 -5.68 3.85
C SER A 70 -5.07 -6.93 4.63
N GLU A 71 -6.28 -7.43 4.41
CA GLU A 71 -6.71 -8.72 5.00
C GLU A 71 -6.04 -9.91 4.32
N LYS A 72 -5.69 -9.78 3.03
CA LYS A 72 -5.02 -10.81 2.23
C LYS A 72 -3.50 -10.57 2.20
N GLN A 73 -2.72 -11.65 2.16
CA GLN A 73 -1.29 -11.65 1.83
C GLN A 73 -1.07 -11.74 0.33
N TYR A 74 0.01 -11.12 -0.14
CA TYR A 74 0.43 -11.11 -1.53
C TYR A 74 1.86 -11.61 -1.67
N GLU A 75 2.16 -12.34 -2.75
CA GLU A 75 3.48 -12.90 -3.06
C GLU A 75 4.14 -12.12 -4.19
N ASN A 76 3.83 -12.43 -5.44
CA ASN A 76 4.28 -11.69 -6.60
C ASN A 76 3.17 -10.80 -7.12
N PHE A 77 3.45 -9.51 -7.30
CA PHE A 77 2.42 -8.54 -7.71
C PHE A 77 3.03 -7.24 -8.26
N ILE A 78 2.18 -6.46 -8.91
CA ILE A 78 2.41 -5.05 -9.19
C ILE A 78 1.37 -4.25 -8.39
N LEU A 79 1.85 -3.35 -7.53
CA LEU A 79 1.01 -2.41 -6.79
C LEU A 79 1.05 -1.05 -7.47
N HIS A 80 -0.12 -0.49 -7.76
CA HIS A 80 -0.30 0.90 -8.15
C HIS A 80 -0.97 1.65 -7.00
N ILE A 81 -0.40 2.77 -6.57
CA ILE A 81 -0.95 3.61 -5.49
C ILE A 81 -0.68 5.08 -5.73
N GLU A 82 -1.73 5.90 -5.61
CA GLU A 82 -1.60 7.35 -5.63
C GLU A 82 -1.72 7.92 -4.21
N TRP A 83 -0.81 8.84 -3.87
CA TRP A 83 -0.75 9.43 -2.54
C TRP A 83 -0.36 10.91 -2.57
N ARG A 84 -0.77 11.66 -1.54
CA ARG A 84 -0.32 13.04 -1.32
C ARG A 84 -0.28 13.37 0.16
N HIS A 85 0.78 14.01 0.62
CA HIS A 85 0.83 14.63 1.94
C HIS A 85 0.10 15.96 1.93
N MET A 86 -0.61 16.28 3.03
CA MET A 86 -1.34 17.54 3.16
C MET A 86 -0.53 18.61 3.89
N LYS A 87 0.61 18.26 4.49
CA LYS A 87 1.51 19.15 5.22
C LYS A 87 2.96 18.94 4.79
N ALA A 88 3.75 20.03 4.88
CA ALA A 88 5.19 19.98 4.72
C ALA A 88 5.82 19.04 5.75
N GLY A 89 6.84 18.28 5.36
CA GLY A 89 7.54 17.35 6.23
C GLY A 89 6.75 16.14 6.66
N GLY A 90 5.67 15.79 5.93
CA GLY A 90 4.87 14.60 6.19
C GLY A 90 5.69 13.32 6.06
N ASN A 91 5.37 12.32 6.91
CA ASN A 91 5.95 11.00 6.89
C ASN A 91 4.84 9.93 6.78
N SER A 92 5.06 8.98 5.90
CA SER A 92 4.27 7.78 5.69
C SER A 92 5.06 6.81 4.82
N GLY A 93 4.52 5.63 4.56
CA GLY A 93 5.07 4.61 3.69
C GLY A 93 4.05 3.56 3.31
N VAL A 94 4.39 2.73 2.36
CA VAL A 94 3.70 1.47 2.13
C VAL A 94 4.67 0.33 2.36
N PHE A 95 4.29 -0.60 3.25
CA PHE A 95 4.98 -1.88 3.39
C PHE A 95 4.47 -2.86 2.35
N VAL A 96 5.40 -3.57 1.74
CA VAL A 96 5.15 -4.78 0.97
C VAL A 96 5.78 -5.96 1.71
N TRP A 97 5.18 -7.15 1.58
CA TRP A 97 5.63 -8.35 2.26
C TRP A 97 5.79 -8.16 3.78
N SER A 98 4.81 -7.51 4.41
CA SER A 98 4.82 -7.24 5.85
C SER A 98 4.25 -8.41 6.67
N GLU A 99 4.75 -8.55 7.91
CA GLU A 99 4.12 -9.44 8.91
C GLU A 99 2.71 -8.99 9.29
N GLY A 100 2.35 -7.72 9.05
CA GLY A 100 0.99 -7.20 9.26
C GLY A 100 0.58 -7.03 10.71
N PHE A 101 1.48 -7.23 11.67
CA PHE A 101 1.29 -6.91 13.09
C PHE A 101 2.49 -6.13 13.61
N VAL A 102 2.29 -5.40 14.69
CA VAL A 102 3.36 -4.62 15.33
C VAL A 102 3.77 -5.31 16.62
N PRO A 103 5.02 -5.82 16.73
CA PRO A 103 5.50 -6.43 17.96
C PRO A 103 5.52 -5.43 19.12
N GLU A 104 5.39 -5.94 20.35
CA GLU A 104 5.52 -5.15 21.56
C GLU A 104 6.84 -4.34 21.58
N GLY A 105 6.78 -3.07 21.99
CA GLY A 105 7.91 -2.15 22.00
C GLY A 105 8.34 -1.64 20.61
N ARG A 106 7.64 -2.00 19.54
CA ARG A 106 7.86 -1.47 18.20
C ARG A 106 6.75 -0.50 17.81
N ARG A 107 7.04 0.38 16.85
CA ARG A 107 6.06 1.35 16.33
C ARG A 107 5.36 0.84 15.06
N LEU A 108 6.06 0.06 14.27
CA LEU A 108 5.67 -0.39 12.93
C LEU A 108 5.98 -1.89 12.77
N PRO A 109 5.36 -2.59 11.82
CA PRO A 109 5.61 -4.00 11.57
C PRO A 109 6.99 -4.26 10.94
N LYS A 110 7.40 -5.52 10.91
CA LYS A 110 8.47 -5.97 10.02
C LYS A 110 7.93 -6.05 8.60
N GLY A 111 8.69 -5.55 7.63
CA GLY A 111 8.30 -5.54 6.22
C GLY A 111 9.31 -4.80 5.36
N MET A 112 9.10 -4.84 4.04
CA MET A 112 9.85 -4.03 3.08
C MET A 112 9.12 -2.70 2.91
N GLU A 113 9.74 -1.61 3.33
CA GLU A 113 9.15 -0.28 3.27
C GLU A 113 9.52 0.44 1.97
N VAL A 114 8.50 0.97 1.32
CA VAL A 114 8.59 1.93 0.22
C VAL A 114 8.21 3.29 0.80
N GLN A 115 9.23 4.09 1.07
CA GLN A 115 9.11 5.35 1.82
C GLN A 115 8.31 6.41 1.06
N MET A 116 7.42 7.11 1.77
CA MET A 116 6.61 8.24 1.28
C MET A 116 6.85 9.46 2.16
N LEU A 117 8.01 10.12 2.01
CA LEU A 117 8.31 11.38 2.69
C LEU A 117 7.93 12.58 1.82
N GLU A 118 7.36 13.59 2.44
CA GLU A 118 7.17 14.90 1.81
C GLU A 118 8.52 15.63 1.68
N LEU A 119 8.71 16.44 0.63
CA LEU A 119 10.00 16.98 0.22
C LEU A 119 10.70 17.83 1.30
N ASP A 120 9.94 18.58 2.08
CA ASP A 120 10.50 19.42 3.15
C ASP A 120 10.92 18.64 4.39
N TRP A 121 10.66 17.31 4.45
CA TRP A 121 11.04 16.50 5.59
C TRP A 121 12.53 16.62 5.92
N ILE A 122 13.40 16.64 4.92
CA ILE A 122 14.85 16.77 5.10
C ILE A 122 15.28 18.12 5.68
N ASN A 123 14.50 19.18 5.43
CA ASN A 123 14.76 20.52 5.93
C ASN A 123 14.21 20.73 7.34
N ILE A 124 13.09 20.09 7.67
CA ILE A 124 12.43 20.16 8.98
C ILE A 124 13.16 19.26 9.98
N HIS A 125 13.48 18.02 9.60
CA HIS A 125 14.18 17.05 10.43
C HIS A 125 15.69 17.09 10.19
N LYS A 126 16.31 18.21 10.60
CA LYS A 126 17.76 18.43 10.44
C LYS A 126 18.58 17.53 11.34
N ARG A 127 19.74 17.10 10.86
CA ARG A 127 20.75 16.41 11.66
C ARG A 127 21.95 17.34 11.86
N ASN A 128 22.32 17.64 13.14
CA ASN A 128 23.39 18.57 13.48
C ASN A 128 23.24 19.94 12.79
N GLY A 129 22.00 20.47 12.74
CA GLY A 129 21.70 21.75 12.10
C GLY A 129 21.67 21.77 10.57
N LYS A 130 22.02 20.67 9.91
CA LYS A 130 22.05 20.55 8.44
C LYS A 130 20.87 19.73 7.94
N PRO A 131 20.32 20.02 6.75
CA PRO A 131 19.31 19.16 6.11
C PRO A 131 19.78 17.72 6.02
N ASN A 132 18.84 16.77 6.14
CA ASN A 132 19.14 15.38 5.87
C ASN A 132 19.44 15.15 4.38
N HIS A 133 20.08 14.02 4.08
CA HIS A 133 20.42 13.65 2.72
C HIS A 133 19.17 13.51 1.85
N ILE A 134 19.23 14.01 0.62
CA ILE A 134 18.09 13.96 -0.34
C ILE A 134 17.60 12.53 -0.63
N GLY A 135 18.43 11.52 -0.41
CA GLY A 135 18.04 10.11 -0.57
C GLY A 135 16.96 9.63 0.42
N TYR A 136 16.62 10.41 1.46
CA TYR A 136 15.50 10.06 2.36
C TYR A 136 14.15 10.25 1.70
N ILE A 137 14.01 11.27 0.87
CA ILE A 137 12.79 11.58 0.12
C ILE A 137 12.83 10.91 -1.26
N SER A 138 11.72 10.79 -1.94
CA SER A 138 11.62 10.13 -3.26
C SER A 138 11.76 8.60 -3.25
N GLY A 139 11.06 7.91 -2.35
CA GLY A 139 10.91 6.46 -2.44
C GLY A 139 12.18 5.68 -2.12
N GLU A 140 12.80 5.97 -0.99
CA GLU A 140 13.83 5.10 -0.43
C GLU A 140 13.23 3.72 -0.13
N LEU A 141 13.98 2.64 -0.41
CA LEU A 141 13.58 1.26 -0.14
C LEU A 141 14.44 0.67 0.96
N PHE A 142 13.83 0.02 1.93
CA PHE A 142 14.58 -0.65 3.00
C PHE A 142 13.76 -1.68 3.76
N GLY A 143 14.45 -2.67 4.32
CA GLY A 143 13.84 -3.59 5.26
C GLY A 143 13.70 -2.95 6.64
N ALA A 144 12.47 -2.90 7.15
CA ALA A 144 12.15 -2.42 8.50
C ALA A 144 12.11 -3.58 9.49
N ASN A 145 12.46 -3.27 10.75
CA ASN A 145 12.35 -4.20 11.91
C ASN A 145 12.96 -5.59 11.68
N GLY A 146 14.14 -5.64 11.03
CA GLY A 146 14.89 -6.90 10.85
C GLY A 146 14.56 -7.65 9.57
N LEU A 147 13.80 -7.08 8.64
CA LEU A 147 13.79 -7.59 7.28
C LEU A 147 15.11 -7.26 6.61
N GLU A 148 15.75 -8.26 6.00
CA GLU A 148 17.01 -8.10 5.29
C GLU A 148 16.78 -8.08 3.78
N ALA A 149 17.55 -7.25 3.08
CA ALA A 149 17.56 -7.14 1.63
C ALA A 149 18.86 -6.51 1.14
N THR A 150 19.13 -6.61 -0.17
CA THR A 150 20.31 -6.04 -0.81
C THR A 150 19.91 -4.81 -1.62
N PRO A 151 20.36 -3.60 -1.24
CA PRO A 151 20.07 -2.38 -1.99
C PRO A 151 20.84 -2.35 -3.33
N ASP A 152 20.19 -1.85 -4.38
CA ASP A 152 20.84 -1.66 -5.69
C ASP A 152 21.53 -0.30 -5.83
N ASN A 153 21.08 0.70 -5.07
CA ASN A 153 21.73 2.01 -4.95
C ASN A 153 21.95 2.33 -3.46
N PRO A 154 23.01 1.76 -2.82
CA PRO A 154 23.11 1.68 -1.37
C PRO A 154 23.38 3.02 -0.68
N ARG A 155 22.65 3.24 0.42
CA ARG A 155 22.95 4.15 1.52
C ARG A 155 22.88 3.34 2.82
N GLY A 156 23.95 2.70 3.18
CA GLY A 156 23.97 1.64 4.19
C GLY A 156 23.08 0.45 3.76
N LYS A 157 22.12 0.05 4.59
CA LYS A 157 21.14 -1.02 4.28
C LYS A 157 19.93 -0.56 3.47
N ARG A 158 19.88 0.70 3.08
CA ARG A 158 18.77 1.31 2.33
C ARG A 158 19.17 1.55 0.88
N SER A 159 18.23 1.48 -0.04
CA SER A 159 18.42 1.81 -1.44
C SER A 159 17.82 3.17 -1.75
N MET A 160 18.63 4.11 -2.20
CA MET A 160 18.22 5.46 -2.58
C MET A 160 17.60 5.48 -3.97
N SER A 161 16.65 6.37 -4.18
CA SER A 161 16.20 6.72 -5.51
C SER A 161 17.32 7.39 -6.32
N LYS A 162 17.39 7.09 -7.61
CA LYS A 162 18.38 7.70 -8.53
C LYS A 162 17.98 9.10 -8.98
N GLU A 163 16.70 9.44 -8.84
CA GLU A 163 16.15 10.73 -9.23
C GLU A 163 15.12 11.21 -8.21
N LEU A 164 15.08 12.52 -7.97
CA LEU A 164 14.00 13.17 -7.23
C LEU A 164 12.81 13.37 -8.16
N ARG A 165 11.75 12.60 -7.96
CA ARG A 165 10.55 12.68 -8.80
C ARG A 165 9.27 12.93 -8.01
N CYS A 166 9.31 12.82 -6.69
CA CYS A 166 8.16 13.16 -5.86
C CYS A 166 7.84 14.66 -5.97
N LYS A 167 6.55 14.94 -5.91
CA LYS A 167 5.99 16.29 -5.84
C LYS A 167 5.71 16.64 -4.39
N GLY A 168 5.63 17.94 -4.08
CA GLY A 168 5.43 18.45 -2.73
C GLY A 168 4.00 18.29 -2.20
N LYS A 169 3.76 18.88 -1.02
CA LYS A 169 2.47 18.82 -0.33
C LYS A 169 1.30 19.25 -1.20
N GLY A 170 0.19 18.54 -1.06
CA GLY A 170 -1.05 18.79 -1.82
C GLY A 170 -1.06 18.17 -3.23
N GLU A 171 0.10 17.80 -3.76
CA GLU A 171 0.20 17.23 -5.11
C GLU A 171 0.20 15.69 -5.09
N TRP A 172 -0.52 15.09 -6.05
CA TRP A 172 -0.57 13.66 -6.20
C TRP A 172 0.72 13.08 -6.76
N ASN A 173 1.23 12.07 -6.07
CA ASN A 173 2.31 11.21 -6.49
C ASN A 173 1.77 9.83 -6.86
N VAL A 174 2.37 9.19 -7.86
CA VAL A 174 2.05 7.85 -8.31
C VAL A 174 3.25 6.94 -8.03
N TYR A 175 3.03 5.86 -7.30
CA TYR A 175 3.98 4.77 -7.15
C TYR A 175 3.47 3.54 -7.87
N ASP A 176 4.33 2.96 -8.73
CA ASP A 176 4.17 1.63 -9.27
C ASP A 176 5.28 0.75 -8.69
N VAL A 177 4.89 -0.24 -7.91
CA VAL A 177 5.82 -1.11 -7.14
C VAL A 177 5.70 -2.53 -7.66
N VAL A 178 6.75 -3.03 -8.30
CA VAL A 178 6.84 -4.41 -8.78
C VAL A 178 7.53 -5.25 -7.72
N CYS A 179 6.86 -6.27 -7.23
CA CYS A 179 7.34 -7.20 -6.20
C CYS A 179 7.36 -8.62 -6.77
N VAL A 180 8.56 -9.15 -7.06
CA VAL A 180 8.72 -10.49 -7.65
C VAL A 180 9.94 -11.18 -7.04
N ASP A 181 9.74 -12.37 -6.49
CA ASP A 181 10.80 -13.28 -6.00
C ASP A 181 11.88 -12.60 -5.13
N GLY A 182 11.43 -11.75 -4.20
CA GLY A 182 12.31 -11.03 -3.30
C GLY A 182 12.98 -9.78 -3.91
N THR A 183 12.57 -9.38 -5.12
CA THR A 183 12.98 -8.13 -5.74
C THR A 183 11.85 -7.11 -5.69
N VAL A 184 12.14 -5.90 -5.24
CA VAL A 184 11.23 -4.76 -5.30
C VAL A 184 11.79 -3.71 -6.24
N LYS A 185 10.99 -3.27 -7.22
CA LYS A 185 11.31 -2.17 -8.13
C LYS A 185 10.27 -1.08 -7.99
N LEU A 186 10.72 0.17 -7.92
CA LEU A 186 9.86 1.33 -7.74
C LEU A 186 9.93 2.26 -8.94
N SER A 187 8.78 2.60 -9.48
CA SER A 187 8.61 3.75 -10.38
C SER A 187 7.85 4.86 -9.66
N ILE A 188 8.28 6.10 -9.86
CA ILE A 188 7.62 7.29 -9.32
C ILE A 188 7.22 8.19 -10.48
N ASN A 189 5.94 8.54 -10.54
CA ASN A 189 5.37 9.41 -11.57
C ASN A 189 5.80 8.97 -12.98
N GLY A 190 5.64 7.66 -13.25
CA GLY A 190 5.86 7.03 -14.54
C GLY A 190 7.31 6.70 -14.89
N LYS A 191 8.29 6.86 -13.98
CA LYS A 191 9.69 6.54 -14.25
C LYS A 191 10.29 5.64 -13.18
N PHE A 192 10.99 4.57 -13.59
CA PHE A 192 11.78 3.72 -12.70
C PHE A 192 12.89 4.52 -12.02
N VAL A 193 12.97 4.43 -10.69
CA VAL A 193 13.90 5.22 -9.88
C VAL A 193 14.71 4.43 -8.86
N ASN A 194 14.21 3.27 -8.40
CA ASN A 194 14.85 2.55 -7.31
C ASN A 194 14.56 1.05 -7.36
N SER A 195 15.47 0.24 -6.78
CA SER A 195 15.25 -1.19 -6.57
C SER A 195 16.03 -1.72 -5.38
N ILE A 196 15.55 -2.86 -4.88
CA ILE A 196 16.18 -3.66 -3.83
C ILE A 196 15.88 -5.13 -4.13
N ARG A 197 16.79 -6.06 -3.78
CA ARG A 197 16.69 -7.48 -4.10
C ARG A 197 17.05 -8.35 -2.90
N ASN A 198 16.88 -9.66 -3.06
CA ASN A 198 17.17 -10.65 -2.01
C ASN A 198 16.43 -10.37 -0.70
N SER A 199 15.17 -9.93 -0.79
CA SER A 199 14.34 -9.78 0.41
C SER A 199 14.19 -11.10 1.14
N SER A 200 14.41 -11.06 2.46
CA SER A 200 14.22 -12.22 3.34
C SER A 200 12.75 -12.60 3.53
N MET A 201 11.81 -11.72 3.21
CA MET A 201 10.37 -12.01 3.09
C MET A 201 9.93 -11.79 1.66
N ARG A 202 9.08 -12.68 1.14
CA ARG A 202 8.59 -12.66 -0.25
C ARG A 202 7.09 -12.83 -0.36
N LYS A 203 6.40 -13.05 0.77
CA LYS A 203 4.95 -13.12 0.88
C LYS A 203 4.50 -12.54 2.20
N GLY A 204 3.52 -11.65 2.17
CA GLY A 204 3.00 -10.99 3.35
C GLY A 204 1.93 -9.97 3.02
N TYR A 205 1.58 -9.18 4.02
CA TYR A 205 0.55 -8.15 3.90
C TYR A 205 1.09 -6.87 3.27
N LEU A 206 0.19 -6.11 2.64
CA LEU A 206 0.41 -4.69 2.36
C LEU A 206 0.00 -3.90 3.62
N CYS A 207 0.81 -2.89 4.00
CA CYS A 207 0.43 -2.00 5.08
C CYS A 207 0.66 -0.55 4.67
N LEU A 208 -0.33 0.31 4.92
CA LEU A 208 -0.20 1.76 4.78
C LEU A 208 0.13 2.34 6.15
N GLU A 209 1.07 3.28 6.22
CA GLU A 209 1.51 3.85 7.49
C GLU A 209 0.70 5.08 7.91
N SER A 210 0.40 5.12 9.22
CA SER A 210 0.05 6.32 9.96
C SER A 210 1.28 6.77 10.73
N GLU A 211 1.98 7.83 10.29
CA GLU A 211 3.24 8.26 10.92
C GLU A 211 3.37 9.79 11.06
N GLY A 212 2.44 10.39 11.79
CA GLY A 212 2.56 11.75 12.32
C GLY A 212 1.98 12.86 11.45
N SER A 213 1.56 12.60 10.22
CA SER A 213 1.03 13.62 9.31
C SER A 213 -0.14 13.10 8.48
N GLU A 214 -1.05 14.02 8.16
CA GLU A 214 -2.17 13.71 7.26
C GLU A 214 -1.66 13.38 5.86
N ILE A 215 -2.10 12.23 5.36
CA ILE A 215 -1.83 11.73 4.01
C ILE A 215 -3.10 11.17 3.39
N HIS A 216 -3.32 11.43 2.12
CA HIS A 216 -4.45 10.91 1.35
C HIS A 216 -3.98 9.89 0.33
N PHE A 217 -4.80 8.86 0.13
CA PHE A 217 -4.57 7.82 -0.88
C PHE A 217 -5.78 7.65 -1.78
N ARG A 218 -5.56 7.25 -3.02
CA ARG A 218 -6.57 6.83 -3.98
C ARG A 218 -5.97 5.86 -5.00
N ASN A 219 -6.81 5.28 -5.85
CA ASN A 219 -6.39 4.38 -6.93
C ASN A 219 -5.42 3.28 -6.44
N ILE A 220 -5.71 2.70 -5.26
CA ILE A 220 -4.92 1.58 -4.74
C ILE A 220 -5.35 0.32 -5.47
N ARG A 221 -4.51 -0.18 -6.37
CA ARG A 221 -4.81 -1.32 -7.25
C ARG A 221 -3.66 -2.31 -7.27
N ILE A 222 -3.97 -3.58 -7.39
CA ILE A 222 -2.98 -4.65 -7.46
C ILE A 222 -3.22 -5.53 -8.68
N LEU A 223 -2.13 -5.94 -9.34
CA LEU A 223 -2.10 -7.02 -10.31
C LEU A 223 -1.31 -8.16 -9.69
N GLU A 224 -1.98 -9.24 -9.29
CA GLU A 224 -1.31 -10.44 -8.82
C GLU A 224 -0.66 -11.17 -9.99
N LEU A 225 0.59 -11.56 -9.80
CA LEU A 225 1.38 -12.32 -10.76
C LEU A 225 1.43 -13.79 -10.32
N PRO A 226 1.78 -14.72 -11.20
CA PRO A 226 1.97 -16.11 -10.82
C PRO A 226 2.89 -16.26 -9.62
N PRO A 227 2.64 -17.22 -8.70
CA PRO A 227 3.49 -17.45 -7.56
C PRO A 227 4.90 -17.85 -8.01
N GLY A 228 5.90 -17.42 -7.23
CA GLY A 228 7.28 -17.76 -7.45
C GLY A 228 7.76 -18.92 -6.55
N ILE A 229 9.05 -18.93 -6.27
CA ILE A 229 9.66 -19.88 -5.33
C ILE A 229 9.76 -19.19 -3.96
N THR A 230 8.72 -19.32 -3.13
CA THR A 230 8.66 -18.74 -1.79
C THR A 230 8.56 -19.86 -0.76
N THR A 231 9.45 -19.86 0.24
CA THR A 231 9.43 -20.85 1.33
C THR A 231 8.55 -20.37 2.50
N ALA A 232 8.28 -21.26 3.46
CA ALA A 232 7.52 -20.93 4.66
C ALA A 232 8.22 -19.82 5.49
N GLU A 233 9.55 -19.85 5.57
CA GLU A 233 10.37 -18.86 6.30
C GLU A 233 10.35 -17.47 5.65
N GLN A 234 10.04 -17.43 4.36
CA GLN A 234 9.91 -16.19 3.57
C GLN A 234 8.47 -15.66 3.55
N THR A 235 7.57 -16.34 4.24
CA THR A 235 6.13 -16.02 4.28
C THR A 235 5.74 -15.48 5.65
N ALA A 236 5.00 -14.37 5.70
CA ALA A 236 4.41 -13.86 6.93
C ALA A 236 3.38 -14.86 7.49
N LYS A 237 3.29 -14.94 8.81
CA LYS A 237 2.25 -15.76 9.46
C LYS A 237 0.86 -15.22 9.14
N VAL A 238 -0.09 -16.12 8.93
CA VAL A 238 -1.49 -15.72 8.75
C VAL A 238 -2.04 -15.19 10.08
N ILE A 239 -2.57 -13.99 10.07
CA ILE A 239 -3.26 -13.38 11.20
C ILE A 239 -4.73 -13.81 11.12
N LYS A 240 -5.21 -14.52 12.15
CA LYS A 240 -6.60 -14.95 12.28
C LYS A 240 -7.46 -13.86 12.91
#